data_53201e052d91b452d7a058e8471c7c3d
#
_entry.id   53201e052d91b452d7a058e8471c7c3d
#
_cell.length_a   1.000
_cell.length_b   1.000
_cell.length_c   1.000
_cell.angle_alpha   90.00
_cell.angle_beta   90.00
_cell.angle_gamma   90.00
#
_symmetry.space_group_name_H-M   'P 1'
#
loop_
_entity.id
_entity.type
_entity.pdbx_description
1 polymer ?
#
loop_
_entity_poly.entity_id
_entity_poly.type
_entity_poly.pdbx_seq_one_letter_code
_entity_poly.pdbx_strand_id
1 'polypeptide(L)'
;MRTAVNLVPSRIVSNAPSTNGTQIAYLSREDCLVNLAGDYRYMKVGYYASLDHESGTNGIHPTSQEIMDGYVVPLFLEKARLAGLAVPSHYISNGYFEPPVIVDTINPFMSRHSIVLKAAAQERVAKSLTRNFTYAICCQELPAHARVVYFRAVLGWCAVPRFRALAQAVWETFRIPLARVRVIVLPDGQTLLSGTQPLPYSKLAEREVAHVRRTVIWRT
;
A
#
# COMPACT_ATOMS: atom_id res chain seq x y z
N MET A 1 8.91 -48.72 -11.00
CA MET A 1 8.78 -48.36 -9.56
C MET A 1 9.35 -46.96 -9.38
N ARG A 2 8.50 -45.95 -9.22
CA ARG A 2 8.92 -44.58 -8.91
C ARG A 2 8.68 -44.37 -7.43
N THR A 3 9.75 -44.18 -6.67
CA THR A 3 9.73 -43.91 -5.23
C THR A 3 9.31 -42.47 -5.03
N ALA A 4 8.13 -42.29 -4.45
CA ALA A 4 7.67 -40.97 -4.03
C ALA A 4 8.51 -40.54 -2.81
N VAL A 5 9.25 -39.44 -2.96
CA VAL A 5 9.94 -38.79 -1.85
C VAL A 5 8.89 -37.97 -1.09
N ASN A 6 8.47 -38.46 0.05
CA ASN A 6 7.66 -37.71 1.01
C ASN A 6 8.52 -36.60 1.62
N LEU A 7 8.35 -35.37 1.13
CA LEU A 7 8.85 -34.18 1.82
C LEU A 7 8.03 -33.97 3.08
N VAL A 8 8.58 -34.36 4.22
CA VAL A 8 8.06 -34.01 5.54
C VAL A 8 8.16 -32.49 5.71
N PRO A 9 7.08 -31.77 5.99
CA PRO A 9 7.18 -30.32 6.23
C PRO A 9 7.98 -30.09 7.52
N SER A 10 9.06 -29.32 7.40
CA SER A 10 9.88 -28.89 8.53
C SER A 10 9.03 -28.14 9.55
N ARG A 11 9.31 -28.41 10.83
CA ARG A 11 8.60 -27.96 12.03
C ARG A 11 8.17 -26.48 11.96
N ILE A 12 6.87 -26.27 12.11
CA ILE A 12 6.26 -24.97 12.33
C ILE A 12 6.61 -24.50 13.74
N VAL A 13 7.43 -23.46 13.86
CA VAL A 13 7.69 -22.79 15.13
C VAL A 13 6.99 -21.43 15.11
N SER A 14 6.07 -21.22 16.04
CA SER A 14 5.17 -20.04 16.13
C SER A 14 5.82 -18.79 16.75
N ASN A 15 7.11 -18.56 16.57
CA ASN A 15 7.78 -17.39 17.12
C ASN A 15 7.79 -16.23 16.13
N ALA A 16 7.22 -15.07 16.54
CA ALA A 16 7.35 -13.84 15.79
C ALA A 16 8.83 -13.46 15.62
N PRO A 17 9.27 -13.00 14.43
CA PRO A 17 10.66 -12.66 14.19
C PRO A 17 11.13 -11.51 15.08
N SER A 18 12.42 -11.54 15.43
CA SER A 18 13.10 -10.43 16.10
C SER A 18 13.00 -9.15 15.26
N THR A 19 12.98 -8.01 15.91
CA THR A 19 12.69 -6.67 15.34
C THR A 19 13.67 -6.17 14.28
N ASN A 20 14.70 -6.90 13.90
CA ASN A 20 15.76 -6.50 12.98
C ASN A 20 15.96 -7.43 11.76
N GLY A 21 15.12 -8.43 11.53
CA GLY A 21 15.19 -9.32 10.36
C GLY A 21 14.16 -8.99 9.30
N THR A 22 14.43 -9.37 8.05
CA THR A 22 13.44 -9.37 6.98
C THR A 22 12.25 -10.22 7.39
N GLN A 23 11.05 -9.60 7.43
CA GLN A 23 9.84 -10.25 7.92
C GLN A 23 9.16 -10.99 6.77
N ILE A 24 9.80 -12.04 6.26
CA ILE A 24 9.23 -12.90 5.23
C ILE A 24 8.47 -14.05 5.89
N ALA A 25 7.23 -14.23 5.48
CA ALA A 25 6.36 -15.31 5.93
C ALA A 25 5.78 -16.05 4.72
N TYR A 26 5.15 -17.20 4.97
CA TYR A 26 4.48 -17.98 3.94
C TYR A 26 2.96 -17.83 4.06
N LEU A 27 2.30 -17.51 2.96
CA LEU A 27 0.86 -17.38 2.86
C LEU A 27 0.27 -18.68 2.30
N SER A 28 -0.09 -19.61 3.18
CA SER A 28 -0.47 -20.97 2.80
C SER A 28 -1.68 -21.08 1.89
N ARG A 29 -2.60 -20.10 1.93
CA ARG A 29 -3.78 -20.10 1.06
C ARG A 29 -3.47 -19.78 -0.41
N GLU A 30 -2.41 -19.05 -0.66
CA GLU A 30 -2.02 -18.57 -1.99
C GLU A 30 -0.72 -19.20 -2.48
N ASP A 31 -0.12 -20.10 -1.68
CA ASP A 31 1.13 -20.83 -1.99
C ASP A 31 2.29 -19.87 -2.37
N CYS A 32 2.43 -18.77 -1.68
CA CYS A 32 3.43 -17.75 -1.96
C CYS A 32 4.07 -17.19 -0.68
N LEU A 33 5.20 -16.51 -0.85
CA LEU A 33 5.81 -15.72 0.21
C LEU A 33 5.12 -14.37 0.35
N VAL A 34 5.14 -13.83 1.55
CA VAL A 34 4.67 -12.49 1.83
C VAL A 34 5.69 -11.73 2.65
N ASN A 35 6.03 -10.54 2.20
CA ASN A 35 6.93 -9.63 2.89
C ASN A 35 6.12 -8.73 3.82
N LEU A 36 6.34 -8.82 5.11
CA LEU A 36 5.62 -8.08 6.15
C LEU A 36 6.44 -6.89 6.71
N ALA A 37 7.42 -6.37 5.97
CA ALA A 37 8.20 -5.19 6.39
C ALA A 37 7.32 -3.94 6.55
N GLY A 38 6.32 -3.77 5.68
CA GLY A 38 5.33 -2.69 5.74
C GLY A 38 5.80 -1.31 5.27
N ASP A 39 7.09 -1.13 4.98
CA ASP A 39 7.62 -0.01 4.21
C ASP A 39 8.37 -0.55 2.98
N TYR A 40 7.65 -0.59 1.88
CA TYR A 40 8.13 -1.18 0.62
C TYR A 40 8.59 -0.12 -0.39
N ARG A 41 8.62 1.16 -0.01
CA ARG A 41 9.02 2.23 -0.93
C ARG A 41 10.40 1.95 -1.53
N TYR A 42 10.60 2.40 -2.76
CA TYR A 42 11.86 2.21 -3.47
C TYR A 42 13.08 2.57 -2.61
N MET A 43 14.12 1.74 -2.65
CA MET A 43 15.34 1.81 -1.83
C MET A 43 15.16 1.61 -0.31
N LYS A 44 14.02 1.15 0.17
CA LYS A 44 13.86 0.70 1.57
C LYS A 44 14.19 -0.79 1.71
N VAL A 45 14.49 -1.22 2.94
CA VAL A 45 14.80 -2.64 3.22
C VAL A 45 13.68 -3.56 2.74
N GLY A 46 12.42 -3.17 2.93
CA GLY A 46 11.27 -3.95 2.44
C GLY A 46 11.22 -4.09 0.91
N TYR A 47 11.68 -3.10 0.15
CA TYR A 47 11.79 -3.20 -1.31
C TYR A 47 12.81 -4.26 -1.72
N TYR A 48 14.03 -4.17 -1.17
CA TYR A 48 15.08 -5.14 -1.50
C TYR A 48 14.76 -6.56 -1.04
N ALA A 49 14.11 -6.71 0.12
CA ALA A 49 13.66 -8.02 0.57
C ALA A 49 12.65 -8.68 -0.38
N SER A 50 11.76 -7.90 -1.01
CA SER A 50 10.90 -8.43 -2.09
C SER A 50 11.69 -8.77 -3.34
N LEU A 51 12.57 -7.88 -3.78
CA LEU A 51 13.39 -8.05 -4.98
C LEU A 51 14.27 -9.32 -4.91
N ASP A 52 14.88 -9.58 -3.76
CA ASP A 52 15.73 -10.76 -3.52
C ASP A 52 14.96 -12.09 -3.66
N HIS A 53 13.65 -12.08 -3.37
CA HIS A 53 12.80 -13.27 -3.43
C HIS A 53 11.94 -13.34 -4.70
N GLU A 54 11.85 -12.28 -5.48
CA GLU A 54 10.96 -12.17 -6.66
C GLU A 54 11.33 -13.19 -7.75
N SER A 55 12.62 -13.53 -7.90
CA SER A 55 13.09 -14.55 -8.84
C SER A 55 13.00 -15.98 -8.31
N GLY A 56 12.54 -16.17 -7.08
CA GLY A 56 12.41 -17.48 -6.45
C GLY A 56 11.23 -18.30 -6.97
N THR A 57 11.24 -19.60 -6.69
CA THR A 57 10.23 -20.56 -7.18
C THR A 57 8.84 -20.35 -6.57
N ASN A 58 8.74 -19.74 -5.39
CA ASN A 58 7.47 -19.64 -4.64
C ASN A 58 6.76 -18.29 -4.83
N GLY A 59 7.33 -17.40 -5.65
CA GLY A 59 6.81 -16.04 -5.75
C GLY A 59 6.77 -15.28 -4.41
N ILE A 60 6.64 -13.97 -4.45
CA ILE A 60 6.52 -13.13 -3.26
C ILE A 60 5.56 -11.98 -3.51
N HIS A 61 4.82 -11.57 -2.48
CA HIS A 61 4.07 -10.31 -2.47
C HIS A 61 4.58 -9.38 -1.35
N PRO A 62 4.70 -8.07 -1.64
CA PRO A 62 4.57 -7.47 -2.97
C PRO A 62 5.81 -7.73 -3.83
N THR A 63 5.61 -7.86 -5.14
CA THR A 63 6.68 -7.78 -6.13
C THR A 63 7.16 -6.33 -6.30
N SER A 64 8.29 -6.12 -6.97
CA SER A 64 8.78 -4.76 -7.29
C SER A 64 7.77 -3.96 -8.12
N GLN A 65 7.06 -4.61 -9.05
CA GLN A 65 5.99 -3.98 -9.84
C GLN A 65 4.77 -3.62 -8.98
N GLU A 66 4.32 -4.53 -8.11
CA GLU A 66 3.21 -4.28 -7.18
C GLU A 66 3.52 -3.13 -6.22
N ILE A 67 4.79 -3.00 -5.81
CA ILE A 67 5.26 -1.87 -5.01
C ILE A 67 5.10 -0.54 -5.78
N MET A 68 5.55 -0.48 -7.03
CA MET A 68 5.41 0.72 -7.85
C MET A 68 3.94 1.07 -8.06
N ASP A 69 3.12 0.10 -8.42
CA ASP A 69 1.67 0.26 -8.59
C ASP A 69 0.97 0.72 -7.30
N GLY A 70 1.43 0.24 -6.15
CA GLY A 70 0.84 0.58 -4.86
C GLY A 70 1.25 1.95 -4.30
N TYR A 71 2.49 2.40 -4.55
CA TYR A 71 3.05 3.59 -3.89
C TYR A 71 3.24 4.81 -4.81
N VAL A 72 3.23 4.63 -6.13
CA VAL A 72 3.23 5.74 -7.07
C VAL A 72 1.80 6.15 -7.37
N VAL A 73 1.36 7.26 -6.81
CA VAL A 73 -0.07 7.63 -6.77
C VAL A 73 -0.79 7.59 -8.12
N PRO A 74 -0.27 8.12 -9.24
CA PRO A 74 -0.97 8.00 -10.52
C PRO A 74 -1.11 6.56 -11.00
N LEU A 75 -0.10 5.69 -10.75
CA LEU A 75 -0.20 4.26 -11.09
C LEU A 75 -1.24 3.57 -10.20
N PHE A 76 -1.27 3.91 -8.91
CA PHE A 76 -2.26 3.41 -7.97
C PHE A 76 -3.69 3.76 -8.42
N LEU A 77 -3.96 5.01 -8.75
CA LEU A 77 -5.28 5.47 -9.16
C LEU A 77 -5.73 4.81 -10.47
N GLU A 78 -4.82 4.72 -11.44
CA GLU A 78 -5.14 4.08 -12.73
C GLU A 78 -5.39 2.57 -12.57
N LYS A 79 -4.56 1.86 -11.82
CA LYS A 79 -4.75 0.43 -11.57
C LYS A 79 -6.04 0.17 -10.77
N ALA A 80 -6.38 1.01 -9.79
CA ALA A 80 -7.64 0.94 -9.06
C ALA A 80 -8.83 1.14 -10.00
N ARG A 81 -8.78 2.15 -10.89
CA ARG A 81 -9.82 2.42 -11.89
C ARG A 81 -10.02 1.24 -12.83
N LEU A 82 -8.95 0.64 -13.34
CA LEU A 82 -9.00 -0.54 -14.21
C LEU A 82 -9.57 -1.77 -13.50
N ALA A 83 -9.38 -1.88 -12.17
CA ALA A 83 -9.99 -2.92 -11.34
C ALA A 83 -11.46 -2.61 -10.95
N GLY A 84 -12.05 -1.54 -11.48
CA GLY A 84 -13.44 -1.15 -11.17
C GLY A 84 -13.63 -0.48 -9.81
N LEU A 85 -12.56 -0.07 -9.14
CA LEU A 85 -12.63 0.63 -7.86
C LEU A 85 -12.83 2.14 -8.09
N ALA A 86 -13.67 2.76 -7.28
CA ALA A 86 -13.94 4.18 -7.38
C ALA A 86 -12.71 5.00 -6.93
N VAL A 87 -12.28 5.95 -7.78
CA VAL A 87 -11.17 6.87 -7.54
C VAL A 87 -11.62 8.31 -7.82
N PRO A 88 -10.96 9.32 -7.25
CA PRO A 88 -11.23 10.71 -7.56
C PRO A 88 -10.77 11.07 -9.00
N SER A 89 -11.36 12.10 -9.59
CA SER A 89 -10.77 12.77 -10.75
C SER A 89 -9.37 13.23 -10.39
N HIS A 90 -8.42 12.99 -11.29
CA HIS A 90 -7.03 13.35 -11.05
C HIS A 90 -6.29 13.71 -12.33
N TYR A 91 -5.24 14.48 -12.19
CA TYR A 91 -4.37 14.90 -13.29
C TYR A 91 -2.93 15.09 -12.82
N ILE A 92 -2.03 15.14 -13.77
CA ILE A 92 -0.60 15.39 -13.52
C ILE A 92 -0.27 16.83 -13.89
N SER A 93 0.48 17.51 -13.03
CA SER A 93 0.91 18.89 -13.21
C SER A 93 2.36 19.07 -12.80
N ASN A 94 3.02 20.09 -13.34
CA ASN A 94 4.35 20.52 -12.93
C ASN A 94 4.35 21.69 -11.93
N GLY A 95 3.18 22.07 -11.40
CA GLY A 95 3.11 23.14 -10.41
C GLY A 95 1.78 23.83 -10.26
N TYR A 96 0.98 23.91 -11.32
CA TYR A 96 -0.36 24.49 -11.23
C TYR A 96 -1.42 23.45 -10.82
N PHE A 97 -2.30 23.83 -9.92
CA PHE A 97 -3.49 23.06 -9.53
C PHE A 97 -4.55 23.97 -8.90
N GLU A 98 -5.81 23.61 -8.97
CA GLU A 98 -6.93 24.38 -8.40
C GLU A 98 -7.44 23.76 -7.12
N PRO A 99 -7.38 24.48 -5.98
CA PRO A 99 -8.02 24.04 -4.73
C PRO A 99 -9.56 24.05 -4.81
N PRO A 100 -10.24 23.14 -4.08
CA PRO A 100 -9.70 22.18 -3.11
C PRO A 100 -9.14 20.92 -3.79
N VAL A 101 -7.95 20.48 -3.37
CA VAL A 101 -7.21 19.41 -4.05
C VAL A 101 -6.30 18.67 -3.06
N ILE A 102 -6.08 17.37 -3.30
CA ILE A 102 -4.99 16.62 -2.69
C ILE A 102 -3.86 16.56 -3.71
N VAL A 103 -2.68 17.02 -3.31
CA VAL A 103 -1.49 17.05 -4.14
C VAL A 103 -0.48 16.04 -3.61
N ASP A 104 -0.11 15.07 -4.43
CA ASP A 104 0.83 14.00 -4.10
C ASP A 104 2.12 14.11 -4.91
N THR A 105 3.25 13.76 -4.31
CA THR A 105 4.48 13.54 -5.06
C THR A 105 4.36 12.26 -5.89
N ILE A 106 4.87 12.26 -7.12
CA ILE A 106 4.96 11.06 -7.98
C ILE A 106 6.23 10.26 -7.68
N ASN A 107 7.13 10.83 -6.88
CA ASN A 107 8.42 10.25 -6.56
C ASN A 107 8.28 8.93 -5.77
N PRO A 108 8.82 7.79 -6.28
CA PRO A 108 8.71 6.49 -5.62
C PRO A 108 9.52 6.35 -4.32
N PHE A 109 10.45 7.28 -4.05
CA PHE A 109 11.24 7.30 -2.82
C PHE A 109 10.47 7.85 -1.62
N MET A 110 9.44 8.66 -1.86
CA MET A 110 8.74 9.40 -0.82
C MET A 110 7.24 9.40 -1.08
N SER A 111 6.46 9.12 -0.03
CA SER A 111 5.00 9.28 -0.04
C SER A 111 4.64 10.58 0.68
N ARG A 112 4.81 11.72 0.02
CA ARG A 112 4.41 13.03 0.56
C ARG A 112 3.18 13.55 -0.15
N HIS A 113 2.28 14.17 0.62
CA HIS A 113 1.11 14.84 0.06
C HIS A 113 0.74 16.07 0.89
N SER A 114 -0.08 16.91 0.30
CA SER A 114 -0.71 18.06 0.95
C SER A 114 -2.17 18.16 0.54
N ILE A 115 -3.03 18.52 1.49
CA ILE A 115 -4.41 18.88 1.20
C ILE A 115 -4.44 20.40 1.13
N VAL A 116 -4.78 20.94 -0.03
CA VAL A 116 -4.81 22.38 -0.29
C VAL A 116 -6.25 22.81 -0.49
N LEU A 117 -6.73 23.63 0.43
CA LEU A 117 -8.13 24.11 0.46
C LEU A 117 -8.28 25.52 -0.11
N LYS A 118 -7.18 26.30 -0.17
CA LYS A 118 -7.21 27.71 -0.59
C LYS A 118 -6.04 28.04 -1.52
N ALA A 119 -6.26 28.88 -2.49
CA ALA A 119 -5.27 29.30 -3.49
C ALA A 119 -4.00 29.92 -2.89
N ALA A 120 -4.12 30.61 -1.75
CA ALA A 120 -2.96 31.24 -1.06
C ALA A 120 -1.83 30.25 -0.67
N ALA A 121 -2.12 28.94 -0.55
CA ALA A 121 -1.12 27.92 -0.25
C ALA A 121 -0.51 27.27 -1.49
N GLN A 122 -1.04 27.51 -2.67
CA GLN A 122 -0.73 26.81 -3.92
C GLN A 122 0.75 26.87 -4.29
N GLU A 123 1.32 28.05 -4.42
CA GLU A 123 2.72 28.22 -4.83
C GLU A 123 3.71 27.56 -3.87
N ARG A 124 3.50 27.76 -2.57
CA ARG A 124 4.37 27.16 -1.55
C ARG A 124 4.32 25.64 -1.58
N VAL A 125 3.12 25.05 -1.73
CA VAL A 125 2.94 23.60 -1.81
C VAL A 125 3.53 23.08 -3.13
N ALA A 126 3.28 23.74 -4.25
CA ALA A 126 3.86 23.41 -5.55
C ALA A 126 5.38 23.36 -5.48
N LYS A 127 6.03 24.43 -5.04
CA LYS A 127 7.50 24.48 -4.88
C LYS A 127 8.05 23.35 -4.01
N SER A 128 7.37 23.07 -2.88
CA SER A 128 7.80 22.03 -1.93
C SER A 128 7.69 20.62 -2.52
N LEU A 129 6.56 20.27 -3.14
CA LEU A 129 6.31 18.91 -3.60
C LEU A 129 6.97 18.61 -4.96
N THR A 130 7.15 19.62 -5.81
CA THR A 130 7.83 19.48 -7.11
C THR A 130 9.34 19.66 -7.02
N ARG A 131 9.90 19.99 -5.85
CA ARG A 131 11.29 20.43 -5.69
C ARG A 131 11.63 21.59 -6.66
N ASN A 132 10.99 22.73 -6.44
CA ASN A 132 11.09 23.91 -7.30
C ASN A 132 10.74 23.62 -8.75
N PHE A 133 9.58 23.00 -8.99
CA PHE A 133 9.04 22.71 -10.32
C PHE A 133 9.86 21.74 -11.18
N THR A 134 10.78 21.00 -10.56
CA THR A 134 11.61 19.99 -11.25
C THR A 134 10.83 18.72 -11.55
N TYR A 135 9.96 18.27 -10.62
CA TYR A 135 9.20 17.02 -10.74
C TYR A 135 7.71 17.29 -10.85
N ALA A 136 7.03 16.41 -11.55
CA ALA A 136 5.58 16.43 -11.61
C ALA A 136 4.94 15.99 -10.29
N ILE A 137 3.71 16.40 -10.08
CA ILE A 137 2.83 16.04 -8.97
C ILE A 137 1.52 15.46 -9.52
N CYS A 138 0.87 14.62 -8.73
CA CYS A 138 -0.47 14.12 -8.99
C CYS A 138 -1.46 14.93 -8.15
N CYS A 139 -2.44 15.53 -8.83
CA CYS A 139 -3.47 16.35 -8.22
C CYS A 139 -4.80 15.60 -8.27
N GLN A 140 -5.42 15.39 -7.10
CA GLN A 140 -6.69 14.70 -6.95
C GLN A 140 -7.75 15.71 -6.51
N GLU A 141 -8.81 15.87 -7.27
CA GLU A 141 -9.91 16.76 -6.92
C GLU A 141 -10.54 16.35 -5.58
N LEU A 142 -10.77 17.33 -4.72
CA LEU A 142 -11.42 17.10 -3.44
C LEU A 142 -12.82 17.73 -3.47
N PRO A 143 -13.88 16.93 -3.66
CA PRO A 143 -15.25 17.44 -3.70
C PRO A 143 -15.64 18.21 -2.43
N ALA A 144 -16.54 19.17 -2.57
CA ALA A 144 -17.05 19.96 -1.45
C ALA A 144 -17.60 19.04 -0.34
N HIS A 145 -17.30 19.37 0.93
CA HIS A 145 -17.73 18.60 2.10
C HIS A 145 -17.21 17.16 2.18
N ALA A 146 -16.37 16.71 1.25
CA ALA A 146 -15.71 15.42 1.35
C ALA A 146 -14.70 15.38 2.51
N ARG A 147 -14.47 14.19 3.06
CA ARG A 147 -13.52 13.99 4.16
C ARG A 147 -12.44 13.00 3.76
N VAL A 148 -11.19 13.37 3.99
CA VAL A 148 -10.05 12.46 3.81
C VAL A 148 -9.91 11.61 5.06
N VAL A 149 -9.99 10.30 4.90
CA VAL A 149 -9.93 9.32 5.98
C VAL A 149 -8.87 8.27 5.65
N TYR A 150 -8.29 7.68 6.68
CA TYR A 150 -7.34 6.59 6.56
C TYR A 150 -7.84 5.35 7.28
N PHE A 151 -7.62 4.21 6.68
CA PHE A 151 -7.77 2.92 7.35
C PHE A 151 -6.53 2.05 7.15
N ARG A 152 -6.39 1.01 7.94
CA ARG A 152 -5.26 0.09 7.90
C ARG A 152 -5.73 -1.21 7.25
N ALA A 153 -5.07 -1.60 6.17
CA ALA A 153 -5.30 -2.86 5.47
C ALA A 153 -4.13 -3.80 5.79
N VAL A 154 -4.45 -4.99 6.28
CA VAL A 154 -3.51 -6.02 6.72
C VAL A 154 -3.91 -7.33 6.07
N LEU A 155 -3.19 -7.77 5.03
CA LEU A 155 -3.50 -8.99 4.27
C LEU A 155 -4.99 -9.06 3.86
N GLY A 156 -5.50 -7.97 3.29
CA GLY A 156 -6.91 -7.85 2.88
C GLY A 156 -7.92 -7.62 3.99
N TRP A 157 -7.49 -7.60 5.25
CA TRP A 157 -8.38 -7.38 6.39
C TRP A 157 -8.26 -5.95 6.95
N CYS A 158 -9.38 -5.46 7.50
CA CYS A 158 -9.44 -4.18 8.21
C CYS A 158 -10.27 -4.33 9.49
N ALA A 159 -9.81 -3.71 10.59
CA ALA A 159 -10.53 -3.72 11.86
C ALA A 159 -11.86 -2.92 11.79
N VAL A 160 -11.95 -1.94 10.89
CA VAL A 160 -13.14 -1.10 10.71
C VAL A 160 -14.11 -1.77 9.75
N PRO A 161 -15.30 -2.21 10.19
CA PRO A 161 -16.23 -3.04 9.38
C PRO A 161 -16.56 -2.45 8.00
N ARG A 162 -16.83 -1.13 7.94
CA ARG A 162 -17.22 -0.45 6.70
C ARG A 162 -16.14 -0.48 5.61
N PHE A 163 -14.86 -0.70 5.97
CA PHE A 163 -13.75 -0.75 5.03
C PHE A 163 -13.25 -2.16 4.72
N ARG A 164 -13.87 -3.22 5.26
CA ARG A 164 -13.41 -4.60 5.05
C ARG A 164 -13.45 -5.02 3.59
N ALA A 165 -14.56 -4.79 2.91
CA ALA A 165 -14.67 -5.09 1.48
C ALA A 165 -13.64 -4.33 0.65
N LEU A 166 -13.41 -3.04 0.97
CA LEU A 166 -12.42 -2.23 0.29
C LEU A 166 -10.99 -2.69 0.60
N ALA A 167 -10.69 -3.09 1.84
CA ALA A 167 -9.38 -3.64 2.21
C ALA A 167 -9.08 -4.94 1.44
N GLN A 168 -10.07 -5.80 1.28
CA GLN A 168 -9.95 -7.03 0.48
C GLN A 168 -9.70 -6.70 -0.99
N ALA A 169 -10.47 -5.77 -1.58
CA ALA A 169 -10.28 -5.35 -2.96
C ALA A 169 -8.89 -4.71 -3.20
N VAL A 170 -8.39 -3.93 -2.25
CA VAL A 170 -7.02 -3.37 -2.29
C VAL A 170 -5.97 -4.49 -2.27
N TRP A 171 -6.15 -5.52 -1.44
CA TRP A 171 -5.25 -6.68 -1.42
C TRP A 171 -5.26 -7.42 -2.77
N GLU A 172 -6.43 -7.71 -3.30
CA GLU A 172 -6.60 -8.43 -4.58
C GLU A 172 -6.00 -7.66 -5.76
N THR A 173 -6.10 -6.33 -5.73
CA THR A 173 -5.61 -5.47 -6.82
C THR A 173 -4.11 -5.19 -6.74
N PHE A 174 -3.59 -4.91 -5.56
CA PHE A 174 -2.23 -4.36 -5.39
C PHE A 174 -1.26 -5.32 -4.71
N ARG A 175 -1.74 -6.35 -4.04
CA ARG A 175 -0.92 -7.32 -3.32
C ARG A 175 0.04 -6.71 -2.29
N ILE A 176 -0.31 -5.54 -1.74
CA ILE A 176 0.45 -4.89 -0.66
C ILE A 176 -0.03 -5.45 0.68
N PRO A 177 0.80 -6.21 1.41
CA PRO A 177 0.37 -6.92 2.62
C PRO A 177 -0.01 -6.00 3.78
N LEU A 178 0.75 -4.93 3.96
CA LEU A 178 0.55 -3.96 5.03
C LEU A 178 0.49 -2.56 4.45
N ALA A 179 -0.67 -1.92 4.51
CA ALA A 179 -0.87 -0.58 3.98
C ALA A 179 -1.76 0.28 4.87
N ARG A 180 -1.43 1.56 4.97
CA ARG A 180 -2.35 2.59 5.41
C ARG A 180 -3.00 3.19 4.17
N VAL A 181 -4.27 2.90 3.95
CA VAL A 181 -5.01 3.30 2.75
C VAL A 181 -5.71 4.63 3.01
N ARG A 182 -5.48 5.60 2.11
CA ARG A 182 -6.19 6.88 2.09
C ARG A 182 -7.42 6.78 1.22
N VAL A 183 -8.53 7.29 1.71
CA VAL A 183 -9.79 7.38 0.98
C VAL A 183 -10.41 8.76 1.16
N ILE A 184 -11.18 9.17 0.15
CA ILE A 184 -12.05 10.33 0.19
C ILE A 184 -13.47 9.83 0.40
N VAL A 185 -14.11 10.23 1.51
CA VAL A 185 -15.50 9.89 1.82
C VAL A 185 -16.37 11.07 1.43
N LEU A 186 -17.26 10.86 0.48
CA LEU A 186 -18.21 11.84 -0.01
C LEU A 186 -19.40 12.03 0.95
N PRO A 187 -20.15 13.13 0.86
CA PRO A 187 -21.30 13.38 1.73
C PRO A 187 -22.40 12.30 1.67
N ASP A 188 -22.57 11.66 0.52
CA ASP A 188 -23.50 10.55 0.29
C ASP A 188 -23.00 9.19 0.86
N GLY A 189 -21.80 9.18 1.44
CA GLY A 189 -21.17 7.99 1.99
C GLY A 189 -20.32 7.19 1.00
N GLN A 190 -20.33 7.53 -0.30
CA GLN A 190 -19.44 6.91 -1.26
C GLN A 190 -17.97 7.10 -0.85
N THR A 191 -17.15 6.09 -1.12
CA THR A 191 -15.74 6.08 -0.76
C THR A 191 -14.88 5.94 -2.01
N LEU A 192 -13.98 6.92 -2.24
CA LEU A 192 -13.04 6.92 -3.35
C LEU A 192 -11.64 6.56 -2.83
N LEU A 193 -10.97 5.62 -3.49
CA LEU A 193 -9.57 5.29 -3.20
C LEU A 193 -8.66 6.43 -3.66
N SER A 194 -7.74 6.85 -2.81
CA SER A 194 -6.91 8.03 -3.04
C SER A 194 -5.40 7.77 -2.95
N GLY A 195 -4.97 6.68 -2.34
CA GLY A 195 -3.57 6.30 -2.27
C GLY A 195 -3.23 5.41 -1.09
N THR A 196 -1.98 4.97 -1.04
CA THR A 196 -1.44 4.16 0.06
C THR A 196 -0.24 4.81 0.72
N GLN A 197 0.03 4.40 1.94
CA GLN A 197 1.18 4.80 2.72
C GLN A 197 1.77 3.58 3.45
N PRO A 198 3.05 3.62 3.83
CA PRO A 198 3.67 2.56 4.62
C PRO A 198 2.93 2.30 5.94
N LEU A 199 2.83 1.01 6.28
CA LEU A 199 2.36 0.53 7.57
C LEU A 199 3.38 -0.50 8.11
N PRO A 200 4.46 -0.05 8.77
CA PRO A 200 5.47 -0.96 9.33
C PRO A 200 4.84 -1.97 10.29
N TYR A 201 5.35 -3.22 10.26
CA TYR A 201 4.86 -4.30 11.13
C TYR A 201 4.87 -3.91 12.62
N SER A 202 5.90 -3.20 13.06
CA SER A 202 6.02 -2.69 14.44
C SER A 202 4.93 -1.70 14.86
N LYS A 203 4.16 -1.19 13.90
CA LYS A 203 3.04 -0.26 14.13
C LYS A 203 1.67 -0.94 14.12
N LEU A 204 1.62 -2.26 13.94
CA LEU A 204 0.37 -3.01 13.95
C LEU A 204 -0.26 -3.01 15.35
N ALA A 205 -1.58 -2.86 15.39
CA ALA A 205 -2.35 -3.04 16.62
C ALA A 205 -2.45 -4.54 16.95
N GLU A 206 -2.73 -4.89 18.20
CA GLU A 206 -2.81 -6.26 18.68
C GLU A 206 -3.76 -7.13 17.83
N ARG A 207 -4.93 -6.63 17.48
CA ARG A 207 -5.90 -7.33 16.61
C ARG A 207 -5.36 -7.59 15.19
N GLU A 208 -4.55 -6.68 14.68
CA GLU A 208 -3.90 -6.80 13.36
C GLU A 208 -2.77 -7.84 13.41
N VAL A 209 -1.97 -7.82 14.47
CA VAL A 209 -0.95 -8.85 14.73
C VAL A 209 -1.60 -10.23 14.88
N ALA A 210 -2.71 -10.32 15.61
CA ALA A 210 -3.45 -11.57 15.74
C ALA A 210 -4.00 -12.06 14.40
N HIS A 211 -4.43 -11.15 13.51
CA HIS A 211 -4.84 -11.51 12.15
C HIS A 211 -3.66 -12.04 11.33
N VAL A 212 -2.51 -11.37 11.33
CA VAL A 212 -1.30 -11.84 10.64
C VAL A 212 -0.93 -13.24 11.12
N ARG A 213 -0.82 -13.46 12.44
CA ARG A 213 -0.46 -14.78 13.03
C ARG A 213 -1.38 -15.93 12.61
N ARG A 214 -2.64 -15.65 12.31
CA ARG A 214 -3.59 -16.65 11.82
C ARG A 214 -3.52 -16.90 10.32
N THR A 215 -2.95 -15.95 9.59
CA THR A 215 -2.97 -15.95 8.12
C THR A 215 -1.68 -16.46 7.53
N VAL A 216 -0.54 -16.27 8.23
CA VAL A 216 0.78 -16.63 7.72
C VAL A 216 1.50 -17.65 8.58
N ILE A 217 2.42 -18.38 7.95
CA ILE A 217 3.36 -19.30 8.60
C ILE A 217 4.76 -18.65 8.53
N TRP A 218 5.36 -18.42 9.68
CA TRP A 218 6.71 -17.86 9.71
C TRP A 218 7.75 -18.92 9.30
N ARG A 219 8.66 -18.53 8.44
CA ARG A 219 9.86 -19.32 8.16
C ARG A 219 10.87 -19.08 9.28
N THR A 220 11.36 -20.14 9.87
CA THR A 220 12.47 -20.16 10.83
C THR A 220 13.79 -20.31 10.08
#